data_22f1e7f5a1e3ce7d5d51c06241ddf478
#
_entry.id   22f1e7f5a1e3ce7d5d51c06241ddf478
#
_cell.length_a   1.000
_cell.length_b   1.000
_cell.length_c   1.000
_cell.angle_alpha   90.00
_cell.angle_beta   90.00
_cell.angle_gamma   90.00
#
_symmetry.space_group_name_H-M   'P 1'
#
loop_
_entity.id
_entity.type
_entity.pdbx_description
1 polymer ?
#
loop_
_entity_poly.entity_id
_entity_poly.type
_entity_poly.pdbx_seq_one_letter_code
_entity_poly.pdbx_strand_id
1 'polypeptide(L)'
;MTPTTAKTSSSRRKKILLLLLIILVALLAWRFWPRGSGAPQGAGGPPGGPGGMMMSGPTPVHAGVVTTADVPVYLTALGTVIPNATVTVTSRVDGQLTKVFFTEGQKVAAGQLLAQIDPRSYEATLAQYQGDLNQNQALLKSAQLTLARYRKLYSQDSLSRQDLDSQIATVGQYSGAIKADQAQIAAAKLNIEFARITSPLSGRVGLRLVDEGNMVHSSDTTGIVTITQTQPAAVTFSVPQSNISTLIKALHKGQSLPAAAFDQDGNSQLATGSVKFISNQIDTSTGSVELKALFANQDEALYPNQFVNMRLQTGTLKNATVIPAQALQLSSDGSFVYVINQDRTVTRKAVKTGPTLGDSQQAILEGVTAGEQVVTVGIDRLSSGSKVSVVTADETKAASGNAKAQ
;
A
#
# COMPACT_ATOMS: atom_id res chain seq x y z
N MET A 1 7.34 59.29 -9.91
CA MET A 1 5.94 59.56 -10.29
C MET A 1 5.07 58.57 -9.54
N THR A 2 4.26 59.07 -8.66
CA THR A 2 3.53 58.39 -7.59
C THR A 2 2.27 57.67 -8.05
N PRO A 3 1.81 56.60 -7.37
CA PRO A 3 0.62 55.86 -7.69
C PRO A 3 -0.64 56.45 -7.04
N THR A 4 -1.77 56.33 -7.74
CA THR A 4 -3.06 56.75 -7.22
C THR A 4 -3.82 55.55 -6.64
N THR A 5 -4.13 55.69 -5.38
CA THR A 5 -4.97 54.76 -4.59
C THR A 5 -6.44 54.94 -4.92
N ALA A 6 -7.16 53.84 -5.14
CA ALA A 6 -8.64 53.79 -5.09
C ALA A 6 -9.09 52.97 -3.87
N LYS A 7 -9.60 53.67 -2.87
CA LYS A 7 -10.23 53.17 -1.64
C LYS A 7 -11.77 53.31 -1.79
N THR A 8 -12.49 52.36 -1.25
CA THR A 8 -13.90 52.37 -0.83
C THR A 8 -14.90 51.52 -1.65
N SER A 9 -15.38 50.46 -0.99
CA SER A 9 -16.81 50.09 -1.06
C SER A 9 -17.18 48.85 -0.18
N SER A 10 -16.47 48.60 0.94
CA SER A 10 -16.72 47.41 1.76
C SER A 10 -17.72 47.63 2.92
N SER A 11 -18.04 48.89 3.27
CA SER A 11 -18.89 49.22 4.44
C SER A 11 -20.40 49.03 4.19
N ARG A 12 -20.91 49.30 2.98
CA ARG A 12 -22.33 49.18 2.69
C ARG A 12 -22.80 47.71 2.58
N ARG A 13 -22.00 46.83 2.03
CA ARG A 13 -22.30 45.38 1.92
C ARG A 13 -22.38 44.68 3.28
N LYS A 14 -21.52 45.04 4.22
CA LYS A 14 -21.54 44.51 5.60
C LYS A 14 -22.76 44.94 6.38
N LYS A 15 -23.24 46.20 6.18
CA LYS A 15 -24.48 46.68 6.81
C LYS A 15 -25.72 46.02 6.25
N ILE A 16 -25.78 45.73 4.94
CA ILE A 16 -26.91 45.02 4.28
C ILE A 16 -26.93 43.57 4.76
N LEU A 17 -25.81 42.88 4.88
CA LEU A 17 -25.71 41.49 5.40
C LEU A 17 -26.14 41.39 6.87
N LEU A 18 -25.81 42.40 7.69
CA LEU A 18 -26.21 42.45 9.10
C LEU A 18 -27.70 42.71 9.27
N LEU A 19 -28.32 43.54 8.40
CA LEU A 19 -29.76 43.78 8.35
C LEU A 19 -30.55 42.54 7.89
N LEU A 20 -30.06 41.79 6.92
CA LEU A 20 -30.63 40.52 6.48
C LEU A 20 -30.55 39.45 7.56
N LEU A 21 -29.44 39.39 8.32
CA LEU A 21 -29.29 38.47 9.45
C LEU A 21 -30.29 38.76 10.56
N ILE A 22 -30.51 40.04 10.90
CA ILE A 22 -31.51 40.48 11.92
C ILE A 22 -32.92 40.14 11.51
N ILE A 23 -33.28 40.32 10.21
CA ILE A 23 -34.60 39.97 9.68
C ILE A 23 -34.79 38.43 9.71
N LEU A 24 -33.76 37.65 9.41
CA LEU A 24 -33.82 36.17 9.47
C LEU A 24 -34.03 35.67 10.89
N VAL A 25 -33.33 36.27 11.88
CA VAL A 25 -33.50 35.93 13.31
C VAL A 25 -34.87 36.34 13.83
N ALA A 26 -35.42 37.48 13.41
CA ALA A 26 -36.75 37.91 13.77
C ALA A 26 -37.87 37.00 13.18
N LEU A 27 -37.69 36.53 11.93
CA LEU A 27 -38.60 35.56 11.29
C LEU A 27 -38.55 34.18 11.97
N LEU A 28 -37.39 33.73 12.38
CA LEU A 28 -37.23 32.48 13.15
C LEU A 28 -37.87 32.61 14.57
N ALA A 29 -37.69 33.72 15.26
CA ALA A 29 -38.29 33.98 16.57
C ALA A 29 -39.85 34.02 16.45
N TRP A 30 -40.40 34.61 15.39
CA TRP A 30 -41.85 34.63 15.15
C TRP A 30 -42.41 33.24 14.80
N ARG A 31 -41.66 32.40 14.16
CA ARG A 31 -42.07 31.02 13.84
C ARG A 31 -42.09 30.09 15.07
N PHE A 32 -41.27 30.36 16.05
CA PHE A 32 -41.16 29.53 17.30
C PHE A 32 -41.88 30.13 18.50
N TRP A 33 -42.67 31.22 18.32
CA TRP A 33 -43.48 31.76 19.40
C TRP A 33 -44.63 30.83 19.72
N PRO A 34 -44.74 30.31 20.95
CA PRO A 34 -45.83 29.41 21.35
C PRO A 34 -47.15 30.16 21.37
N ARG A 35 -48.07 29.80 20.49
CA ARG A 35 -49.44 30.26 20.53
C ARG A 35 -50.13 29.55 21.68
N GLY A 36 -50.37 30.25 22.76
CA GLY A 36 -51.18 29.79 23.85
C GLY A 36 -52.60 29.53 23.38
N SER A 37 -53.07 28.32 23.51
CA SER A 37 -54.50 27.97 23.38
C SER A 37 -55.11 27.84 24.79
N GLY A 38 -56.07 28.69 25.04
CA GLY A 38 -56.86 28.72 26.28
C GLY A 38 -57.71 27.45 26.44
N ALA A 39 -57.81 27.04 27.68
CA ALA A 39 -58.68 25.96 28.09
C ALA A 39 -60.14 26.43 28.24
N PRO A 40 -61.11 25.57 27.94
CA PRO A 40 -62.44 25.66 28.53
C PRO A 40 -62.58 24.66 29.70
N GLN A 41 -62.98 25.12 30.85
CA GLN A 41 -63.51 24.33 31.96
C GLN A 41 -64.86 23.71 31.58
N GLY A 42 -65.01 22.41 31.91
CA GLY A 42 -66.25 21.67 31.78
C GLY A 42 -66.28 20.41 32.61
N ALA A 43 -66.81 20.53 33.78
CA ALA A 43 -67.56 19.62 34.64
C ALA A 43 -67.58 18.11 34.44
N GLY A 44 -67.24 17.37 35.49
CA GLY A 44 -68.08 16.30 36.08
C GLY A 44 -67.99 14.94 35.39
N GLY A 45 -67.29 13.99 36.01
CA GLY A 45 -67.42 12.57 35.77
C GLY A 45 -66.92 11.75 36.94
N PRO A 46 -67.45 10.60 37.21
CA PRO A 46 -67.43 9.93 38.50
C PRO A 46 -66.12 9.19 38.84
N PRO A 47 -65.86 8.92 40.12
CA PRO A 47 -64.65 8.23 40.58
C PRO A 47 -64.83 6.72 40.53
N GLY A 48 -63.78 6.03 40.26
CA GLY A 48 -63.67 4.61 40.63
C GLY A 48 -63.38 3.65 39.48
N GLY A 49 -62.09 3.41 39.30
CA GLY A 49 -61.60 2.18 38.73
C GLY A 49 -60.34 1.79 39.45
N PRO A 50 -60.22 0.55 40.04
CA PRO A 50 -59.04 0.13 40.76
C PRO A 50 -57.86 0.03 39.78
N GLY A 51 -56.76 0.62 40.16
CA GLY A 51 -55.51 0.57 39.43
C GLY A 51 -55.17 -0.86 39.00
N GLY A 52 -55.25 -1.09 37.70
CA GLY A 52 -54.71 -2.30 37.11
C GLY A 52 -53.21 -2.30 37.32
N MET A 53 -52.73 -3.09 38.28
CA MET A 53 -51.38 -3.61 38.27
C MET A 53 -51.23 -4.29 36.90
N MET A 54 -50.57 -3.61 35.97
CA MET A 54 -50.01 -4.29 34.82
C MET A 54 -49.04 -5.34 35.33
N MET A 55 -49.50 -6.56 35.51
CA MET A 55 -48.66 -7.73 35.64
C MET A 55 -47.83 -7.74 34.35
N SER A 56 -46.60 -7.20 34.45
CA SER A 56 -45.59 -7.36 33.39
C SER A 56 -45.31 -8.85 33.32
N GLY A 57 -45.95 -9.51 32.34
CA GLY A 57 -45.59 -10.88 31.99
C GLY A 57 -44.09 -10.93 31.62
N PRO A 58 -43.48 -12.11 31.67
CA PRO A 58 -42.04 -12.24 31.34
C PRO A 58 -41.82 -11.66 29.92
N THR A 59 -40.87 -10.77 29.81
CA THR A 59 -40.51 -10.14 28.50
C THR A 59 -39.93 -11.20 27.59
N PRO A 60 -40.47 -11.41 26.39
CA PRO A 60 -39.90 -12.35 25.41
C PRO A 60 -38.54 -11.82 24.92
N VAL A 61 -37.51 -12.65 24.98
CA VAL A 61 -36.14 -12.32 24.57
C VAL A 61 -35.51 -13.47 23.79
N HIS A 62 -34.62 -13.17 22.88
CA HIS A 62 -33.74 -14.19 22.29
C HIS A 62 -32.44 -14.25 23.09
N ALA A 63 -31.95 -15.47 23.29
CA ALA A 63 -30.72 -15.72 24.03
C ALA A 63 -29.62 -16.19 23.08
N GLY A 64 -28.40 -15.72 23.31
CA GLY A 64 -27.18 -16.26 22.72
C GLY A 64 -26.31 -16.90 23.81
N VAL A 65 -25.56 -17.94 23.44
CA VAL A 65 -24.67 -18.62 24.38
C VAL A 65 -23.29 -17.99 24.27
N VAL A 66 -22.66 -17.72 25.41
CA VAL A 66 -21.28 -17.29 25.50
C VAL A 66 -20.38 -18.50 25.26
N THR A 67 -19.54 -18.41 24.23
CA THR A 67 -18.63 -19.47 23.80
C THR A 67 -17.18 -19.04 23.96
N THR A 68 -16.25 -19.96 23.73
CA THR A 68 -14.82 -19.65 23.62
C THR A 68 -14.35 -19.87 22.19
N ALA A 69 -13.53 -18.94 21.70
CA ALA A 69 -12.92 -19.03 20.36
C ALA A 69 -11.53 -18.40 20.34
N ASP A 70 -10.72 -18.80 19.38
CA ASP A 70 -9.47 -18.11 19.10
C ASP A 70 -9.77 -16.86 18.26
N VAL A 71 -9.47 -15.69 18.81
CA VAL A 71 -9.81 -14.40 18.20
C VAL A 71 -8.54 -13.74 17.69
N PRO A 72 -8.36 -13.59 16.37
CA PRO A 72 -7.21 -12.87 15.81
C PRO A 72 -7.31 -11.38 16.14
N VAL A 73 -6.17 -10.80 16.52
CA VAL A 73 -6.05 -9.37 16.81
C VAL A 73 -5.47 -8.67 15.57
N TYR A 74 -6.25 -7.78 15.01
CA TYR A 74 -5.83 -7.01 13.84
C TYR A 74 -5.46 -5.58 14.23
N LEU A 75 -4.40 -5.09 13.59
CA LEU A 75 -4.07 -3.67 13.54
C LEU A 75 -4.41 -3.17 12.13
N THR A 76 -5.24 -2.15 12.06
CA THR A 76 -5.61 -1.52 10.79
C THR A 76 -4.78 -0.27 10.56
N ALA A 77 -4.37 -0.03 9.32
CA ALA A 77 -3.64 1.16 8.91
C ALA A 77 -3.95 1.47 7.44
N LEU A 78 -3.90 2.75 7.07
CA LEU A 78 -3.94 3.16 5.68
C LEU A 78 -2.57 2.93 5.07
N GLY A 79 -2.52 2.27 3.92
CA GLY A 79 -1.29 2.01 3.17
C GLY A 79 -1.35 2.55 1.76
N THR A 80 -0.17 2.72 1.17
CA THR A 80 -0.01 3.07 -0.24
C THR A 80 0.74 1.95 -0.95
N VAL A 81 0.19 1.50 -2.06
CA VAL A 81 0.85 0.52 -2.93
C VAL A 81 2.04 1.18 -3.61
N ILE A 82 3.21 0.63 -3.43
CA ILE A 82 4.41 1.06 -4.15
C ILE A 82 4.91 -0.08 -5.03
N PRO A 83 5.48 0.22 -6.19
CA PRO A 83 6.15 -0.80 -6.98
C PRO A 83 7.35 -1.37 -6.21
N ASN A 84 7.68 -2.63 -6.46
CA ASN A 84 8.87 -3.22 -5.85
C ASN A 84 10.15 -2.54 -6.35
N ALA A 85 10.20 -2.20 -7.64
CA ALA A 85 11.24 -1.41 -8.26
C ALA A 85 10.67 -0.59 -9.43
N THR A 86 11.23 0.61 -9.61
CA THR A 86 10.95 1.46 -10.77
C THR A 86 12.28 1.91 -11.35
N VAL A 87 12.46 1.74 -12.65
CA VAL A 87 13.66 2.15 -13.35
C VAL A 87 13.29 2.96 -14.60
N THR A 88 13.85 4.16 -14.70
CA THR A 88 13.81 4.93 -15.94
C THR A 88 14.97 4.48 -16.83
N VAL A 89 14.63 3.97 -17.99
CA VAL A 89 15.60 3.50 -18.99
C VAL A 89 16.10 4.70 -19.78
N THR A 90 17.40 4.99 -19.66
CA THR A 90 18.08 6.07 -20.36
C THR A 90 19.04 5.49 -21.41
N SER A 91 19.43 6.32 -22.39
CA SER A 91 20.53 5.98 -23.29
C SER A 91 21.88 6.11 -22.56
N ARG A 92 22.83 5.24 -22.93
CA ARG A 92 24.23 5.34 -22.49
C ARG A 92 25.14 5.90 -23.58
N VAL A 93 24.60 6.03 -24.80
CA VAL A 93 25.32 6.53 -25.98
C VAL A 93 24.43 7.50 -26.74
N ASP A 94 25.05 8.41 -27.48
CA ASP A 94 24.33 9.43 -28.23
C ASP A 94 23.91 8.89 -29.60
N GLY A 95 22.79 9.34 -30.12
CA GLY A 95 22.37 8.99 -31.48
C GLY A 95 20.88 9.07 -31.72
N GLN A 96 20.49 8.83 -32.97
CA GLN A 96 19.09 8.83 -33.37
C GLN A 96 18.40 7.51 -32.95
N LEU A 97 17.23 7.59 -32.32
CA LEU A 97 16.37 6.44 -32.00
C LEU A 97 15.75 5.93 -33.31
N THR A 98 16.22 4.79 -33.81
CA THR A 98 15.76 4.27 -35.12
C THR A 98 14.49 3.46 -34.99
N LYS A 99 14.32 2.72 -33.91
CA LYS A 99 13.17 1.85 -33.71
C LYS A 99 12.87 1.61 -32.25
N VAL A 100 11.57 1.52 -31.91
CA VAL A 100 11.04 1.12 -30.60
C VAL A 100 10.33 -0.23 -30.74
N PHE A 101 10.61 -1.18 -29.85
CA PHE A 101 10.15 -2.58 -29.92
C PHE A 101 9.14 -2.93 -28.83
N PHE A 102 8.59 -1.96 -28.14
CA PHE A 102 7.57 -2.17 -27.12
C PHE A 102 6.32 -1.34 -27.43
N THR A 103 5.20 -1.76 -26.86
CA THR A 103 3.98 -0.97 -26.76
C THR A 103 3.81 -0.46 -25.33
N GLU A 104 3.20 0.70 -25.17
CA GLU A 104 2.91 1.28 -23.85
C GLU A 104 2.02 0.33 -23.05
N GLY A 105 2.32 0.16 -21.75
CA GLY A 105 1.63 -0.78 -20.90
C GLY A 105 1.99 -2.27 -21.05
N GLN A 106 2.85 -2.62 -22.01
CA GLN A 106 3.29 -4.00 -22.23
C GLN A 106 4.11 -4.54 -21.05
N LYS A 107 3.99 -5.83 -20.76
CA LYS A 107 4.92 -6.54 -19.86
C LYS A 107 6.18 -6.91 -20.63
N VAL A 108 7.33 -6.63 -20.03
CA VAL A 108 8.65 -6.96 -20.60
C VAL A 108 9.46 -7.78 -19.59
N ALA A 109 10.33 -8.64 -20.12
CA ALA A 109 11.29 -9.40 -19.34
C ALA A 109 12.62 -8.64 -19.20
N ALA A 110 13.38 -8.91 -18.15
CA ALA A 110 14.76 -8.43 -18.05
C ALA A 110 15.59 -8.90 -19.27
N GLY A 111 16.40 -7.99 -19.84
CA GLY A 111 17.17 -8.23 -21.06
C GLY A 111 16.39 -8.09 -22.38
N GLN A 112 15.07 -7.92 -22.35
CA GLN A 112 14.28 -7.72 -23.56
C GLN A 112 14.67 -6.41 -24.26
N LEU A 113 14.87 -6.45 -25.60
CA LEU A 113 15.17 -5.28 -26.40
C LEU A 113 13.96 -4.33 -26.40
N LEU A 114 14.22 -3.07 -26.05
CA LEU A 114 13.20 -2.02 -25.99
C LEU A 114 13.33 -1.03 -27.14
N ALA A 115 14.56 -0.64 -27.45
CA ALA A 115 14.80 0.36 -28.50
C ALA A 115 16.18 0.18 -29.12
N GLN A 116 16.35 0.73 -30.32
CA GLN A 116 17.59 0.69 -31.07
C GLN A 116 18.01 2.11 -31.46
N ILE A 117 19.21 2.49 -31.08
CA ILE A 117 19.89 3.69 -31.57
C ILE A 117 20.64 3.32 -32.85
N ASP A 118 20.81 4.27 -33.77
CA ASP A 118 21.55 4.07 -35.03
C ASP A 118 23.01 3.64 -34.73
N PRO A 119 23.40 2.39 -35.03
CA PRO A 119 24.72 1.89 -34.69
C PRO A 119 25.79 2.24 -35.72
N ARG A 120 25.42 2.81 -36.88
CA ARG A 120 26.32 2.96 -38.05
C ARG A 120 27.60 3.74 -37.77
N SER A 121 27.50 4.80 -36.94
CA SER A 121 28.69 5.59 -36.53
C SER A 121 29.65 4.78 -35.65
N TYR A 122 29.09 3.96 -34.75
CA TYR A 122 29.85 3.09 -33.86
C TYR A 122 30.47 1.91 -34.61
N GLU A 123 29.75 1.34 -35.58
CA GLU A 123 30.25 0.28 -36.49
C GLU A 123 31.40 0.79 -37.36
N ALA A 124 31.33 2.01 -37.89
CA ALA A 124 32.40 2.63 -38.64
C ALA A 124 33.65 2.83 -37.76
N THR A 125 33.46 3.29 -36.53
CA THR A 125 34.55 3.44 -35.54
C THR A 125 35.22 2.08 -35.22
N LEU A 126 34.39 1.04 -35.02
CA LEU A 126 34.89 -0.32 -34.81
C LEU A 126 35.73 -0.81 -36.00
N ALA A 127 35.22 -0.59 -37.22
CA ALA A 127 35.95 -0.99 -38.45
C ALA A 127 37.30 -0.27 -38.57
N GLN A 128 37.35 1.03 -38.20
CA GLN A 128 38.61 1.78 -38.17
C GLN A 128 39.62 1.12 -37.21
N TYR A 129 39.25 0.87 -35.93
CA TYR A 129 40.16 0.27 -34.95
C TYR A 129 40.58 -1.16 -35.34
N GLN A 130 39.71 -1.91 -36.03
CA GLN A 130 40.08 -3.20 -36.61
C GLN A 130 41.13 -3.06 -37.72
N GLY A 131 41.07 -2.00 -38.53
CA GLY A 131 42.08 -1.65 -39.55
C GLY A 131 43.44 -1.35 -38.90
N ASP A 132 43.44 -0.52 -37.83
CA ASP A 132 44.64 -0.16 -37.08
C ASP A 132 45.29 -1.39 -36.42
N LEU A 133 44.47 -2.29 -35.82
CA LEU A 133 44.95 -3.55 -35.29
C LEU A 133 45.64 -4.42 -36.36
N ASN A 134 45.03 -4.56 -37.56
CA ASN A 134 45.58 -5.33 -38.65
C ASN A 134 46.93 -4.75 -39.14
N GLN A 135 47.02 -3.42 -39.22
CA GLN A 135 48.24 -2.71 -39.57
C GLN A 135 49.36 -3.01 -38.54
N ASN A 136 49.07 -2.81 -37.24
CA ASN A 136 50.06 -3.03 -36.20
C ASN A 136 50.46 -4.52 -36.06
N GLN A 137 49.56 -5.45 -36.36
CA GLN A 137 49.87 -6.88 -36.43
C GLN A 137 50.86 -7.19 -37.58
N ALA A 138 50.65 -6.57 -38.74
CA ALA A 138 51.60 -6.75 -39.88
C ALA A 138 52.96 -6.16 -39.58
N LEU A 139 53.04 -4.97 -38.92
CA LEU A 139 54.27 -4.33 -38.49
C LEU A 139 55.01 -5.20 -37.43
N LEU A 140 54.26 -5.73 -36.44
CA LEU A 140 54.83 -6.63 -35.44
C LEU A 140 55.44 -7.87 -36.07
N LYS A 141 54.73 -8.49 -37.04
CA LYS A 141 55.21 -9.66 -37.77
C LYS A 141 56.50 -9.35 -38.52
N SER A 142 56.57 -8.22 -39.17
CA SER A 142 57.80 -7.75 -39.89
C SER A 142 58.93 -7.51 -38.89
N ALA A 143 58.66 -6.82 -37.79
CA ALA A 143 59.67 -6.56 -36.71
C ALA A 143 60.18 -7.85 -36.07
N GLN A 144 59.31 -8.85 -35.85
CA GLN A 144 59.71 -10.17 -35.36
C GLN A 144 60.61 -10.96 -36.31
N LEU A 145 60.29 -10.91 -37.63
CA LEU A 145 61.14 -11.53 -38.64
C LEU A 145 62.53 -10.87 -38.68
N THR A 146 62.60 -9.55 -38.58
CA THR A 146 63.83 -8.80 -38.51
C THR A 146 64.61 -9.12 -37.21
N LEU A 147 63.91 -9.19 -36.07
CA LEU A 147 64.53 -9.59 -34.83
C LEU A 147 65.14 -11.00 -34.88
N ALA A 148 64.44 -11.97 -35.47
CA ALA A 148 64.99 -13.31 -35.69
C ALA A 148 66.24 -13.30 -36.51
N ARG A 149 66.30 -12.47 -37.56
CA ARG A 149 67.48 -12.28 -38.39
C ARG A 149 68.65 -11.64 -37.62
N TYR A 150 68.36 -10.57 -36.84
CA TYR A 150 69.33 -9.87 -36.04
C TYR A 150 69.92 -10.78 -34.94
N ARG A 151 69.13 -11.59 -34.29
CA ARG A 151 69.57 -12.59 -33.31
C ARG A 151 70.58 -13.57 -33.92
N LYS A 152 70.35 -14.04 -35.17
CA LYS A 152 71.26 -14.91 -35.88
C LYS A 152 72.54 -14.19 -36.28
N LEU A 153 72.52 -12.96 -36.73
CA LEU A 153 73.72 -12.16 -37.08
C LEU A 153 74.51 -11.81 -35.82
N TYR A 154 73.88 -11.51 -34.73
CA TYR A 154 74.55 -11.25 -33.44
C TYR A 154 75.27 -12.50 -32.91
N SER A 155 74.70 -13.67 -33.05
CA SER A 155 75.37 -14.94 -32.68
C SER A 155 76.58 -15.28 -33.59
N GLN A 156 76.74 -14.57 -34.71
CA GLN A 156 77.88 -14.69 -35.61
C GLN A 156 78.82 -13.49 -35.53
N ASP A 157 78.75 -12.69 -34.42
CA ASP A 157 79.54 -11.46 -34.21
C ASP A 157 79.44 -10.43 -35.39
N SER A 158 78.36 -10.49 -36.20
CA SER A 158 78.16 -9.66 -37.40
C SER A 158 77.16 -8.53 -37.18
N LEU A 159 76.70 -8.25 -35.89
CA LEU A 159 75.73 -7.19 -35.56
C LEU A 159 76.10 -6.60 -34.20
N SER A 160 75.87 -5.29 -34.03
CA SER A 160 76.07 -4.64 -32.72
C SER A 160 74.95 -5.01 -31.75
N ARG A 161 75.29 -5.02 -30.44
CA ARG A 161 74.28 -5.24 -29.38
C ARG A 161 73.24 -4.14 -29.35
N GLN A 162 73.63 -2.91 -29.66
CA GLN A 162 72.72 -1.74 -29.71
C GLN A 162 71.63 -1.93 -30.76
N ASP A 163 71.97 -2.47 -31.96
CA ASP A 163 71.00 -2.73 -33.04
C ASP A 163 70.00 -3.83 -32.64
N LEU A 164 70.50 -4.89 -31.96
CA LEU A 164 69.66 -5.96 -31.44
C LEU A 164 68.69 -5.44 -30.38
N ASP A 165 69.19 -4.66 -29.39
CA ASP A 165 68.34 -4.10 -28.31
C ASP A 165 67.32 -3.11 -28.88
N SER A 166 67.68 -2.28 -29.89
CA SER A 166 66.78 -1.41 -30.61
C SER A 166 65.62 -2.17 -31.31
N GLN A 167 65.96 -3.32 -31.95
CA GLN A 167 64.95 -4.14 -32.62
C GLN A 167 64.02 -4.86 -31.60
N ILE A 168 64.56 -5.26 -30.45
CA ILE A 168 63.74 -5.79 -29.32
C ILE A 168 62.76 -4.73 -28.83
N ALA A 169 63.21 -3.49 -28.67
CA ALA A 169 62.35 -2.38 -28.28
C ALA A 169 61.26 -2.12 -29.33
N THR A 170 61.58 -2.21 -30.65
CA THR A 170 60.59 -2.05 -31.72
C THR A 170 59.51 -3.14 -31.68
N VAL A 171 59.87 -4.39 -31.44
CA VAL A 171 58.90 -5.49 -31.23
C VAL A 171 58.02 -5.20 -30.00
N GLY A 172 58.62 -4.72 -28.91
CA GLY A 172 57.91 -4.30 -27.70
C GLY A 172 56.89 -3.18 -28.01
N GLN A 173 57.32 -2.19 -28.78
CA GLN A 173 56.46 -1.06 -29.20
C GLN A 173 55.22 -1.54 -29.96
N TYR A 174 55.36 -2.35 -31.00
CA TYR A 174 54.22 -2.86 -31.77
C TYR A 174 53.36 -3.81 -30.95
N SER A 175 53.93 -4.61 -30.05
CA SER A 175 53.17 -5.44 -29.13
C SER A 175 52.33 -4.59 -28.19
N GLY A 176 52.84 -3.44 -27.70
CA GLY A 176 52.10 -2.46 -26.93
C GLY A 176 50.95 -1.80 -27.70
N ALA A 177 51.24 -1.40 -28.97
CA ALA A 177 50.25 -0.83 -29.85
C ALA A 177 49.06 -1.77 -30.10
N ILE A 178 49.32 -3.07 -30.36
CA ILE A 178 48.26 -4.08 -30.54
C ILE A 178 47.37 -4.19 -29.28
N LYS A 179 47.95 -4.13 -28.09
CA LYS A 179 47.14 -4.15 -26.86
C LYS A 179 46.25 -2.90 -26.74
N ALA A 180 46.75 -1.73 -27.13
CA ALA A 180 45.96 -0.50 -27.15
C ALA A 180 44.80 -0.60 -28.19
N ASP A 181 45.05 -1.09 -29.39
CA ASP A 181 44.04 -1.29 -30.42
C ASP A 181 42.96 -2.27 -29.94
N GLN A 182 43.34 -3.37 -29.28
CA GLN A 182 42.39 -4.32 -28.70
C GLN A 182 41.50 -3.70 -27.68
N ALA A 183 42.02 -2.80 -26.81
CA ALA A 183 41.23 -2.05 -25.86
C ALA A 183 40.26 -1.09 -26.54
N GLN A 184 40.66 -0.39 -27.59
CA GLN A 184 39.81 0.49 -28.40
C GLN A 184 38.70 -0.29 -29.08
N ILE A 185 39.00 -1.46 -29.66
CA ILE A 185 38.01 -2.37 -30.22
C ILE A 185 36.97 -2.82 -29.18
N ALA A 186 37.43 -3.16 -27.99
CA ALA A 186 36.54 -3.55 -26.89
C ALA A 186 35.61 -2.41 -26.49
N ALA A 187 36.10 -1.17 -26.38
CA ALA A 187 35.30 0.02 -26.10
C ALA A 187 34.28 0.31 -27.23
N ALA A 188 34.70 0.21 -28.50
CA ALA A 188 33.80 0.41 -29.65
C ALA A 188 32.67 -0.65 -29.67
N LYS A 189 32.97 -1.92 -29.37
CA LYS A 189 31.97 -2.99 -29.27
C LYS A 189 30.98 -2.71 -28.15
N LEU A 190 31.43 -2.21 -26.98
CA LEU A 190 30.56 -1.85 -25.88
C LEU A 190 29.60 -0.71 -26.22
N ASN A 191 30.04 0.28 -27.03
CA ASN A 191 29.17 1.35 -27.52
C ASN A 191 28.08 0.80 -28.46
N ILE A 192 28.40 -0.17 -29.32
CA ILE A 192 27.42 -0.87 -30.19
C ILE A 192 26.42 -1.66 -29.32
N GLU A 193 26.87 -2.30 -28.25
CA GLU A 193 25.99 -2.99 -27.30
C GLU A 193 25.06 -2.00 -26.63
N PHE A 194 25.54 -0.84 -26.16
CA PHE A 194 24.73 0.21 -25.56
C PHE A 194 23.75 0.87 -26.52
N ALA A 195 24.02 0.84 -27.82
CA ALA A 195 23.06 1.27 -28.84
C ALA A 195 21.81 0.36 -28.90
N ARG A 196 21.86 -0.84 -28.30
CA ARG A 196 20.74 -1.75 -28.12
C ARG A 196 20.20 -1.59 -26.70
N ILE A 197 19.16 -0.82 -26.56
CA ILE A 197 18.59 -0.49 -25.27
C ILE A 197 17.70 -1.64 -24.79
N THR A 198 18.06 -2.27 -23.69
CA THR A 198 17.36 -3.42 -23.12
C THR A 198 16.76 -3.09 -21.75
N SER A 199 15.75 -3.86 -21.35
CA SER A 199 15.14 -3.73 -20.03
C SER A 199 16.07 -4.24 -18.93
N PRO A 200 16.37 -3.45 -17.90
CA PRO A 200 17.19 -3.91 -16.76
C PRO A 200 16.44 -4.82 -15.79
N LEU A 201 15.11 -4.82 -15.83
CA LEU A 201 14.26 -5.63 -14.96
C LEU A 201 12.99 -6.09 -15.67
N SER A 202 12.35 -7.11 -15.14
CA SER A 202 11.02 -7.53 -15.61
C SER A 202 9.95 -6.66 -14.99
N GLY A 203 9.01 -6.14 -15.78
CA GLY A 203 7.96 -5.25 -15.30
C GLY A 203 7.03 -4.77 -16.40
N ARG A 204 6.20 -3.80 -16.09
CA ARG A 204 5.30 -3.13 -17.04
C ARG A 204 5.93 -1.83 -17.52
N VAL A 205 5.94 -1.64 -18.83
CA VAL A 205 6.42 -0.44 -19.49
C VAL A 205 5.39 0.69 -19.31
N GLY A 206 5.87 1.88 -18.97
CA GLY A 206 5.04 3.10 -18.87
C GLY A 206 4.79 3.74 -20.24
N LEU A 207 4.48 5.03 -20.20
CA LEU A 207 4.34 5.84 -21.40
C LEU A 207 5.71 6.05 -22.06
N ARG A 208 5.73 6.12 -23.38
CA ARG A 208 6.92 6.45 -24.17
C ARG A 208 7.22 7.94 -24.01
N LEU A 209 8.46 8.26 -23.65
CA LEU A 209 8.90 9.63 -23.41
C LEU A 209 9.62 10.22 -24.65
N VAL A 210 10.12 9.36 -25.56
CA VAL A 210 10.85 9.74 -26.75
C VAL A 210 10.36 8.92 -27.95
N ASP A 211 10.09 9.58 -29.06
CA ASP A 211 9.61 8.96 -30.30
C ASP A 211 10.73 8.49 -31.21
N GLU A 212 10.40 7.56 -32.12
CA GLU A 212 11.28 7.15 -33.21
C GLU A 212 11.66 8.37 -34.05
N GLY A 213 12.92 8.44 -34.47
CA GLY A 213 13.47 9.55 -35.22
C GLY A 213 14.10 10.67 -34.35
N ASN A 214 13.81 10.72 -33.06
CA ASN A 214 14.42 11.71 -32.17
C ASN A 214 15.87 11.38 -31.84
N MET A 215 16.66 12.42 -31.58
CA MET A 215 18.00 12.29 -31.00
C MET A 215 17.88 12.04 -29.51
N VAL A 216 18.69 11.12 -29.00
CA VAL A 216 18.87 10.85 -27.59
C VAL A 216 20.33 11.03 -27.20
N HIS A 217 20.57 11.52 -25.99
CA HIS A 217 21.90 11.75 -25.47
C HIS A 217 22.13 10.99 -24.17
N SER A 218 23.37 10.60 -23.93
CA SER A 218 23.77 9.93 -22.68
C SER A 218 23.61 10.81 -21.43
N SER A 219 23.52 12.14 -21.64
CA SER A 219 23.25 13.14 -20.60
C SER A 219 21.77 13.39 -20.32
N ASP A 220 20.85 12.80 -21.09
CA ASP A 220 19.41 13.02 -20.93
C ASP A 220 18.90 12.39 -19.65
N THR A 221 18.25 13.21 -18.82
CA THR A 221 17.65 12.78 -17.53
C THR A 221 16.22 12.25 -17.67
N THR A 222 15.54 12.63 -18.75
CA THR A 222 14.12 12.25 -18.99
C THR A 222 13.98 10.75 -19.25
N GLY A 223 14.97 10.13 -19.90
CA GLY A 223 14.93 8.73 -20.30
C GLY A 223 14.02 8.46 -21.50
N ILE A 224 13.95 7.21 -21.91
CA ILE A 224 13.16 6.73 -23.04
C ILE A 224 11.80 6.21 -22.57
N VAL A 225 11.82 5.46 -21.47
CA VAL A 225 10.64 4.86 -20.88
C VAL A 225 10.90 4.48 -19.42
N THR A 226 9.86 4.49 -18.60
CA THR A 226 9.93 3.98 -17.23
C THR A 226 9.37 2.57 -17.18
N ILE A 227 10.07 1.66 -16.50
CA ILE A 227 9.61 0.29 -16.26
C ILE A 227 9.34 0.12 -14.78
N THR A 228 8.14 -0.36 -14.47
CA THR A 228 7.67 -0.53 -13.11
C THR A 228 7.43 -2.01 -12.83
N GLN A 229 8.10 -2.53 -11.80
CA GLN A 229 7.89 -3.89 -11.34
C GLN A 229 6.70 -3.94 -10.39
N THR A 230 5.58 -4.50 -10.86
CA THR A 230 4.32 -4.64 -10.09
C THR A 230 4.17 -6.02 -9.45
N GLN A 231 5.05 -6.95 -9.78
CA GLN A 231 5.06 -8.35 -9.30
C GLN A 231 6.47 -8.70 -8.80
N PRO A 232 6.66 -8.86 -7.46
CA PRO A 232 5.71 -8.59 -6.40
C PRO A 232 5.41 -7.11 -6.23
N ALA A 233 4.21 -6.76 -5.69
CA ALA A 233 3.89 -5.42 -5.23
C ALA A 233 4.30 -5.24 -3.77
N ALA A 234 4.59 -4.01 -3.38
CA ALA A 234 4.82 -3.66 -1.99
C ALA A 234 3.76 -2.66 -1.53
N VAL A 235 3.43 -2.70 -0.24
CA VAL A 235 2.58 -1.68 0.40
C VAL A 235 3.33 -1.12 1.58
N THR A 236 3.47 0.21 1.61
CA THR A 236 3.96 0.93 2.78
C THR A 236 2.79 1.48 3.58
N PHE A 237 2.87 1.39 4.90
CA PHE A 237 1.85 1.88 5.82
C PHE A 237 2.48 2.21 7.17
N SER A 238 1.89 3.17 7.89
CA SER A 238 2.40 3.64 9.16
C SER A 238 1.57 3.12 10.32
N VAL A 239 2.24 2.72 11.40
CA VAL A 239 1.59 2.28 12.64
C VAL A 239 2.11 3.08 13.83
N PRO A 240 1.28 3.36 14.86
CA PRO A 240 1.71 4.06 16.06
C PRO A 240 2.85 3.34 16.79
N GLN A 241 3.78 4.11 17.35
CA GLN A 241 4.94 3.57 18.09
C GLN A 241 4.56 2.66 19.27
N SER A 242 3.38 2.82 19.85
CA SER A 242 2.88 1.96 20.92
C SER A 242 2.82 0.47 20.55
N ASN A 243 2.67 0.16 19.26
CA ASN A 243 2.56 -1.20 18.75
C ASN A 243 3.92 -1.83 18.37
N ILE A 244 5.00 -1.03 18.32
CA ILE A 244 6.33 -1.47 17.82
C ILE A 244 6.87 -2.64 18.63
N SER A 245 6.79 -2.57 19.96
CA SER A 245 7.34 -3.62 20.83
C SER A 245 6.70 -4.99 20.56
N THR A 246 5.40 -5.01 20.25
CA THR A 246 4.66 -6.24 19.91
C THR A 246 5.07 -6.77 18.55
N LEU A 247 5.20 -5.88 17.56
CA LEU A 247 5.59 -6.24 16.19
C LEU A 247 7.02 -6.77 16.12
N ILE A 248 7.96 -6.11 16.79
CA ILE A 248 9.36 -6.53 16.85
C ILE A 248 9.50 -7.90 17.53
N LYS A 249 8.79 -8.13 18.66
CA LYS A 249 8.79 -9.43 19.35
C LYS A 249 8.27 -10.56 18.46
N ALA A 250 7.24 -10.30 17.65
CA ALA A 250 6.70 -11.29 16.72
C ALA A 250 7.71 -11.61 15.60
N LEU A 251 8.35 -10.60 15.01
CA LEU A 251 9.36 -10.79 13.96
C LEU A 251 10.63 -11.47 14.47
N HIS A 252 11.14 -11.12 15.67
CA HIS A 252 12.32 -11.77 16.25
C HIS A 252 12.09 -13.25 16.58
N LYS A 253 10.86 -13.66 16.82
CA LYS A 253 10.50 -15.08 16.95
C LYS A 253 10.44 -15.83 15.62
N GLY A 254 10.79 -15.19 14.51
CA GLY A 254 10.70 -15.76 13.17
C GLY A 254 9.25 -15.93 12.68
N GLN A 255 8.28 -15.32 13.37
CA GLN A 255 6.89 -15.36 12.96
C GLN A 255 6.70 -14.41 11.77
N SER A 256 6.14 -14.93 10.69
CA SER A 256 5.63 -14.09 9.62
C SER A 256 4.46 -13.28 10.20
N LEU A 257 4.43 -11.98 9.93
CA LEU A 257 3.30 -11.11 10.25
C LEU A 257 2.37 -11.06 9.02
N PRO A 258 1.29 -11.86 9.01
CA PRO A 258 0.35 -11.85 7.89
C PRO A 258 -0.29 -10.46 7.76
N ALA A 259 -0.36 -10.00 6.54
CA ALA A 259 -0.99 -8.73 6.21
C ALA A 259 -1.97 -8.94 5.05
N ALA A 260 -3.14 -8.36 5.15
CA ALA A 260 -4.13 -8.34 4.08
C ALA A 260 -4.38 -6.90 3.65
N ALA A 261 -4.43 -6.69 2.34
CA ALA A 261 -4.80 -5.41 1.73
C ALA A 261 -6.27 -5.48 1.29
N PHE A 262 -7.03 -4.47 1.68
CA PHE A 262 -8.44 -4.30 1.34
C PHE A 262 -8.60 -3.05 0.48
N ASP A 263 -9.73 -2.98 -0.21
CA ASP A 263 -10.14 -1.80 -0.96
C ASP A 263 -10.31 -0.56 -0.04
N GLN A 264 -10.56 0.58 -0.65
CA GLN A 264 -10.70 1.84 0.06
C GLN A 264 -11.88 1.83 1.05
N ASP A 265 -12.93 1.08 0.75
CA ASP A 265 -14.11 0.92 1.62
C ASP A 265 -13.88 -0.13 2.73
N GLY A 266 -12.80 -0.90 2.65
CA GLY A 266 -12.44 -1.94 3.62
C GLY A 266 -13.29 -3.23 3.53
N ASN A 267 -14.09 -3.37 2.50
CA ASN A 267 -15.04 -4.48 2.34
C ASN A 267 -14.47 -5.65 1.52
N SER A 268 -13.71 -5.35 0.47
CA SER A 268 -13.17 -6.35 -0.44
C SER A 268 -11.69 -6.57 -0.19
N GLN A 269 -11.29 -7.81 0.07
CA GLN A 269 -9.89 -8.18 0.21
C GLN A 269 -9.26 -8.27 -1.19
N LEU A 270 -8.26 -7.41 -1.46
CA LEU A 270 -7.55 -7.36 -2.73
C LEU A 270 -6.41 -8.37 -2.78
N ALA A 271 -5.64 -8.50 -1.70
CA ALA A 271 -4.49 -9.41 -1.68
C ALA A 271 -4.09 -9.82 -0.26
N THR A 272 -3.39 -10.95 -0.15
CA THR A 272 -2.72 -11.40 1.07
C THR A 272 -1.21 -11.36 0.89
N GLY A 273 -0.52 -10.99 1.95
CA GLY A 273 0.93 -10.88 1.94
C GLY A 273 1.51 -10.97 3.35
N SER A 274 2.72 -10.48 3.52
CA SER A 274 3.38 -10.44 4.83
C SER A 274 4.28 -9.23 4.97
N VAL A 275 4.39 -8.72 6.19
CA VAL A 275 5.36 -7.67 6.53
C VAL A 275 6.75 -8.25 6.43
N LYS A 276 7.63 -7.57 5.69
CA LYS A 276 9.03 -7.94 5.49
C LYS A 276 9.99 -6.96 6.11
N PHE A 277 9.56 -5.72 6.29
CA PHE A 277 10.43 -4.67 6.78
C PHE A 277 9.68 -3.74 7.73
N ILE A 278 10.35 -3.36 8.81
CA ILE A 278 9.95 -2.28 9.72
C ILE A 278 11.05 -1.23 9.66
N SER A 279 10.69 0.02 9.49
CA SER A 279 11.64 1.14 9.50
C SER A 279 12.47 1.13 10.78
N ASN A 280 13.75 1.48 10.66
CA ASN A 280 14.67 1.61 11.79
C ASN A 280 14.55 2.96 12.50
N GLN A 281 13.67 3.83 12.04
CA GLN A 281 13.42 5.17 12.58
C GLN A 281 11.93 5.36 12.81
N ILE A 282 11.62 6.12 13.87
CA ILE A 282 10.29 6.62 14.16
C ILE A 282 10.19 8.02 13.57
N ASP A 283 9.12 8.28 12.86
CA ASP A 283 8.77 9.65 12.45
C ASP A 283 8.32 10.41 13.70
N THR A 284 9.16 11.33 14.15
CA THR A 284 8.93 12.11 15.38
C THR A 284 7.79 13.12 15.22
N SER A 285 7.40 13.47 14.00
CA SER A 285 6.30 14.39 13.74
C SER A 285 4.93 13.74 13.95
N THR A 286 4.84 12.43 13.67
CA THR A 286 3.59 11.66 13.75
C THR A 286 3.59 10.63 14.89
N GLY A 287 4.76 10.34 15.50
CA GLY A 287 4.92 9.27 16.49
C GLY A 287 4.64 7.88 15.91
N SER A 288 4.89 7.68 14.62
CA SER A 288 4.61 6.44 13.91
C SER A 288 5.87 5.82 13.30
N VAL A 289 5.77 4.53 12.99
CA VAL A 289 6.81 3.76 12.29
C VAL A 289 6.25 3.25 10.98
N GLU A 290 7.05 3.34 9.92
CA GLU A 290 6.69 2.84 8.61
C GLU A 290 7.02 1.36 8.49
N LEU A 291 6.08 0.59 7.97
CA LEU A 291 6.22 -0.83 7.65
C LEU A 291 6.06 -1.04 6.15
N LYS A 292 6.74 -2.09 5.66
CA LYS A 292 6.60 -2.54 4.26
C LYS A 292 6.18 -3.99 4.23
N ALA A 293 5.03 -4.26 3.63
CA ALA A 293 4.53 -5.60 3.33
C ALA A 293 4.73 -5.92 1.85
N LEU A 294 4.98 -7.20 1.53
CA LEU A 294 5.09 -7.70 0.17
C LEU A 294 3.91 -8.63 -0.16
N PHE A 295 3.41 -8.47 -1.38
CA PHE A 295 2.28 -9.20 -1.95
C PHE A 295 2.70 -9.80 -3.29
N ALA A 296 2.31 -11.02 -3.58
CA ALA A 296 2.64 -11.67 -4.86
C ALA A 296 2.05 -10.94 -6.07
N ASN A 297 0.84 -10.39 -5.90
CA ASN A 297 0.10 -9.58 -6.89
C ASN A 297 0.02 -10.21 -8.29
N GLN A 298 -0.26 -11.53 -8.35
CA GLN A 298 -0.30 -12.25 -9.63
C GLN A 298 -1.47 -11.81 -10.51
N ASP A 299 -2.57 -11.42 -9.90
CA ASP A 299 -3.81 -10.91 -10.50
C ASP A 299 -3.77 -9.40 -10.80
N GLU A 300 -2.67 -8.72 -10.42
CA GLU A 300 -2.49 -7.26 -10.56
C GLU A 300 -3.60 -6.42 -9.90
N ALA A 301 -4.23 -6.95 -8.86
CA ALA A 301 -5.27 -6.26 -8.10
C ALA A 301 -4.72 -5.03 -7.33
N LEU A 302 -3.43 -5.04 -6.98
CA LEU A 302 -2.73 -3.93 -6.36
C LEU A 302 -2.04 -3.08 -7.44
N TYR A 303 -2.54 -1.85 -7.61
CA TYR A 303 -2.00 -0.92 -8.59
C TYR A 303 -1.06 0.12 -7.92
N PRO A 304 0.09 0.47 -8.52
CA PRO A 304 1.00 1.47 -7.97
C PRO A 304 0.30 2.80 -7.63
N ASN A 305 0.65 3.38 -6.48
CA ASN A 305 0.07 4.59 -5.90
C ASN A 305 -1.40 4.47 -5.45
N GLN A 306 -1.99 3.28 -5.48
CA GLN A 306 -3.32 3.03 -4.93
C GLN A 306 -3.28 3.08 -3.39
N PHE A 307 -4.29 3.70 -2.78
CA PHE A 307 -4.52 3.60 -1.34
C PHE A 307 -5.27 2.32 -1.01
N VAL A 308 -4.85 1.64 0.04
CA VAL A 308 -5.42 0.38 0.51
C VAL A 308 -5.52 0.37 2.03
N ASN A 309 -6.57 -0.26 2.55
CA ASN A 309 -6.71 -0.51 3.96
C ASN A 309 -5.94 -1.79 4.32
N MET A 310 -4.93 -1.63 5.15
CA MET A 310 -4.11 -2.74 5.63
C MET A 310 -4.70 -3.31 6.91
N ARG A 311 -4.84 -4.64 6.96
CA ARG A 311 -5.12 -5.39 8.18
C ARG A 311 -3.93 -6.28 8.49
N LEU A 312 -3.23 -5.96 9.56
CA LEU A 312 -2.05 -6.68 10.03
C LEU A 312 -2.45 -7.54 11.22
N GLN A 313 -2.28 -8.85 11.14
CA GLN A 313 -2.52 -9.74 12.27
C GLN A 313 -1.32 -9.68 13.22
N THR A 314 -1.54 -9.10 14.40
CA THR A 314 -0.50 -8.89 15.42
C THR A 314 -0.44 -10.01 16.46
N GLY A 315 -1.49 -10.81 16.55
CA GLY A 315 -1.59 -11.92 17.49
C GLY A 315 -2.91 -12.65 17.41
N THR A 316 -3.09 -13.61 18.30
CA THR A 316 -4.36 -14.34 18.47
C THR A 316 -4.60 -14.50 19.99
N LEU A 317 -5.75 -14.04 20.44
CA LEU A 317 -6.24 -14.31 21.80
C LEU A 317 -6.79 -15.74 21.80
N LYS A 318 -6.05 -16.65 22.43
CA LYS A 318 -6.47 -18.06 22.54
C LYS A 318 -7.55 -18.21 23.60
N ASN A 319 -8.56 -19.04 23.30
CA ASN A 319 -9.68 -19.34 24.20
C ASN A 319 -10.37 -18.07 24.74
N ALA A 320 -10.47 -17.01 23.94
CA ALA A 320 -11.16 -15.80 24.34
C ALA A 320 -12.67 -16.04 24.45
N THR A 321 -13.29 -15.47 25.48
CA THR A 321 -14.74 -15.52 25.63
C THR A 321 -15.39 -14.64 24.55
N VAL A 322 -16.32 -15.20 23.77
CA VAL A 322 -17.00 -14.49 22.68
C VAL A 322 -18.52 -14.53 22.87
N ILE A 323 -19.15 -13.41 22.56
CA ILE A 323 -20.60 -13.24 22.57
C ILE A 323 -21.10 -12.83 21.19
N PRO A 324 -22.37 -13.08 20.85
CA PRO A 324 -22.97 -12.45 19.67
C PRO A 324 -22.90 -10.93 19.80
N ALA A 325 -22.47 -10.24 18.74
CA ALA A 325 -22.27 -8.78 18.76
C ALA A 325 -23.56 -8.01 19.13
N GLN A 326 -24.73 -8.58 18.76
CA GLN A 326 -26.06 -8.02 19.08
C GLN A 326 -26.36 -7.99 20.59
N ALA A 327 -25.70 -8.81 21.41
CA ALA A 327 -25.89 -8.83 22.85
C ALA A 327 -25.17 -7.67 23.55
N LEU A 328 -24.20 -7.05 22.91
CA LEU A 328 -23.42 -5.95 23.46
C LEU A 328 -24.23 -4.65 23.42
N GLN A 329 -24.33 -3.99 24.56
CA GLN A 329 -25.00 -2.71 24.73
C GLN A 329 -24.01 -1.66 25.23
N LEU A 330 -24.22 -0.41 24.77
CA LEU A 330 -23.40 0.73 25.17
C LEU A 330 -24.22 1.68 26.06
N SER A 331 -23.65 2.13 27.17
CA SER A 331 -24.22 3.11 28.08
C SER A 331 -23.21 4.22 28.35
N SER A 332 -23.65 5.30 29.01
CA SER A 332 -22.75 6.35 29.54
C SER A 332 -21.65 5.80 30.44
N ASP A 333 -21.92 4.70 31.15
CA ASP A 333 -21.00 4.07 32.11
C ASP A 333 -20.11 3.00 31.48
N GLY A 334 -20.23 2.76 30.17
CA GLY A 334 -19.45 1.78 29.40
C GLY A 334 -20.30 0.67 28.76
N SER A 335 -19.63 -0.36 28.29
CA SER A 335 -20.25 -1.50 27.63
C SER A 335 -20.81 -2.49 28.67
N PHE A 336 -21.97 -3.07 28.40
CA PHE A 336 -22.60 -4.06 29.24
C PHE A 336 -23.40 -5.10 28.44
N VAL A 337 -23.73 -6.19 29.10
CA VAL A 337 -24.62 -7.23 28.56
C VAL A 337 -25.66 -7.60 29.62
N TYR A 338 -26.81 -8.14 29.22
CA TYR A 338 -27.76 -8.77 30.09
C TYR A 338 -27.52 -10.28 30.10
N VAL A 339 -27.14 -10.83 31.26
CA VAL A 339 -26.98 -12.26 31.46
C VAL A 339 -28.28 -12.82 32.01
N ILE A 340 -28.74 -13.94 31.48
CA ILE A 340 -29.95 -14.64 31.93
C ILE A 340 -29.56 -15.61 33.03
N ASN A 341 -30.14 -15.44 34.21
CA ASN A 341 -29.93 -16.30 35.37
C ASN A 341 -30.83 -17.55 35.31
N GLN A 342 -30.52 -18.54 36.14
CA GLN A 342 -31.30 -19.79 36.22
C GLN A 342 -32.77 -19.58 36.66
N ASP A 343 -33.06 -18.52 37.41
CA ASP A 343 -34.39 -18.10 37.83
C ASP A 343 -35.18 -17.33 36.76
N ARG A 344 -34.66 -17.27 35.51
CA ARG A 344 -35.21 -16.49 34.40
C ARG A 344 -35.29 -15.00 34.65
N THR A 345 -34.45 -14.47 35.50
CA THR A 345 -34.23 -13.04 35.63
C THR A 345 -32.99 -12.61 34.87
N VAL A 346 -32.88 -11.34 34.46
CA VAL A 346 -31.69 -10.80 33.81
C VAL A 346 -30.88 -9.94 34.77
N THR A 347 -29.57 -10.10 34.74
CA THR A 347 -28.63 -9.25 35.46
C THR A 347 -27.79 -8.44 34.46
N ARG A 348 -27.74 -7.13 34.64
CA ARG A 348 -26.84 -6.26 33.91
C ARG A 348 -25.41 -6.46 34.38
N LYS A 349 -24.51 -6.96 33.53
CA LYS A 349 -23.08 -7.10 33.84
C LYS A 349 -22.29 -6.13 32.96
N ALA A 350 -21.45 -5.30 33.57
CA ALA A 350 -20.47 -4.49 32.87
C ALA A 350 -19.42 -5.43 32.24
N VAL A 351 -19.02 -5.13 31.02
CA VAL A 351 -18.07 -5.96 30.29
C VAL A 351 -16.97 -5.09 29.66
N LYS A 352 -15.78 -5.66 29.59
CA LYS A 352 -14.66 -5.07 28.86
C LYS A 352 -14.54 -5.75 27.51
N THR A 353 -14.78 -5.00 26.44
CA THR A 353 -14.74 -5.50 25.08
C THR A 353 -13.32 -5.69 24.58
N GLY A 354 -13.10 -6.74 23.81
CA GLY A 354 -11.88 -7.02 23.06
C GLY A 354 -12.05 -6.80 21.57
N PRO A 355 -11.25 -7.45 20.70
CA PRO A 355 -11.42 -7.42 19.25
C PRO A 355 -12.68 -8.18 18.82
N THR A 356 -13.17 -7.85 17.61
CA THR A 356 -14.28 -8.56 16.97
C THR A 356 -13.79 -9.83 16.27
N LEU A 357 -14.64 -10.86 16.20
CA LEU A 357 -14.44 -12.06 15.42
C LEU A 357 -15.48 -12.10 14.28
N GLY A 358 -15.04 -11.72 13.10
CA GLY A 358 -15.96 -11.46 11.98
C GLY A 358 -16.94 -10.32 12.29
N ASP A 359 -18.10 -10.33 11.60
CA ASP A 359 -19.13 -9.30 11.76
C ASP A 359 -20.18 -9.62 12.83
N SER A 360 -20.16 -10.84 13.35
CA SER A 360 -21.25 -11.37 14.19
C SER A 360 -20.88 -11.60 15.66
N GLN A 361 -19.61 -11.65 16.00
CA GLN A 361 -19.14 -11.98 17.35
C GLN A 361 -18.18 -10.95 17.90
N GLN A 362 -18.27 -10.72 19.22
CA GLN A 362 -17.43 -9.79 19.97
C GLN A 362 -16.69 -10.54 21.07
N ALA A 363 -15.36 -10.41 21.11
CA ALA A 363 -14.60 -10.91 22.24
C ALA A 363 -14.83 -10.05 23.48
N ILE A 364 -14.93 -10.71 24.62
CA ILE A 364 -15.06 -10.07 25.93
C ILE A 364 -13.85 -10.48 26.77
N LEU A 365 -13.13 -9.47 27.25
CA LEU A 365 -11.93 -9.69 28.07
C LEU A 365 -12.27 -9.92 29.55
N GLU A 366 -13.32 -9.25 30.06
CA GLU A 366 -13.76 -9.33 31.46
C GLU A 366 -15.28 -9.14 31.54
N GLY A 367 -15.94 -9.83 32.46
CA GLY A 367 -17.36 -9.59 32.83
C GLY A 367 -18.30 -10.77 32.58
N VAL A 368 -18.00 -11.70 31.67
CA VAL A 368 -18.82 -12.90 31.40
C VAL A 368 -17.94 -14.15 31.29
N THR A 369 -18.55 -15.30 31.57
CA THR A 369 -17.88 -16.60 31.47
C THR A 369 -18.54 -17.49 30.42
N ALA A 370 -17.74 -18.40 29.84
CA ALA A 370 -18.26 -19.36 28.88
C ALA A 370 -19.38 -20.22 29.47
N GLY A 371 -20.42 -20.44 28.66
CA GLY A 371 -21.63 -21.17 29.09
C GLY A 371 -22.75 -20.29 29.62
N GLU A 372 -22.50 -19.02 29.97
CA GLU A 372 -23.57 -18.09 30.32
C GLU A 372 -24.47 -17.78 29.11
N GLN A 373 -25.73 -17.47 29.35
CA GLN A 373 -26.66 -17.02 28.33
C GLN A 373 -26.81 -15.50 28.38
N VAL A 374 -26.68 -14.85 27.23
CA VAL A 374 -26.83 -13.39 27.09
C VAL A 374 -28.01 -13.06 26.20
N VAL A 375 -28.70 -11.98 26.49
CA VAL A 375 -29.85 -11.52 25.69
C VAL A 375 -29.33 -10.88 24.40
N THR A 376 -29.84 -11.30 23.25
CA THR A 376 -29.47 -10.74 21.91
C THR A 376 -30.56 -9.86 21.32
N VAL A 377 -31.85 -10.13 21.59
CA VAL A 377 -33.00 -9.36 21.08
C VAL A 377 -33.99 -9.11 22.21
N GLY A 378 -34.66 -7.98 22.24
CA GLY A 378 -35.65 -7.61 23.26
C GLY A 378 -35.06 -6.83 24.42
N ILE A 379 -33.87 -6.27 24.27
CA ILE A 379 -33.05 -5.61 25.31
C ILE A 379 -33.68 -4.29 25.79
N ASP A 380 -34.34 -3.53 24.90
CA ASP A 380 -34.84 -2.17 25.15
C ASP A 380 -35.86 -2.06 26.34
N ARG A 381 -36.47 -3.19 26.72
CA ARG A 381 -37.49 -3.25 27.74
C ARG A 381 -36.97 -3.88 29.05
N LEU A 382 -35.67 -4.15 29.14
CA LEU A 382 -35.10 -4.85 30.27
C LEU A 382 -34.44 -3.89 31.24
N SER A 383 -34.67 -4.19 32.54
CA SER A 383 -33.91 -3.65 33.66
C SER A 383 -33.34 -4.80 34.45
N SER A 384 -32.30 -4.54 35.24
CA SER A 384 -31.75 -5.58 36.14
C SER A 384 -32.82 -6.13 37.04
N GLY A 385 -33.00 -7.46 37.08
CA GLY A 385 -34.05 -8.13 37.82
C GLY A 385 -35.35 -8.40 37.03
N SER A 386 -35.47 -7.95 35.78
CA SER A 386 -36.65 -8.22 34.96
C SER A 386 -36.78 -9.74 34.69
N LYS A 387 -37.99 -10.28 34.77
CA LYS A 387 -38.29 -11.66 34.37
C LYS A 387 -38.41 -11.77 32.86
N VAL A 388 -37.75 -12.75 32.29
CA VAL A 388 -37.71 -12.98 30.83
C VAL A 388 -38.23 -14.38 30.44
N SER A 389 -38.78 -14.48 29.27
CA SER A 389 -39.11 -15.76 28.62
C SER A 389 -38.19 -15.89 27.37
N VAL A 390 -37.35 -16.89 27.40
CA VAL A 390 -36.46 -17.17 26.23
C VAL A 390 -37.30 -17.79 25.12
N VAL A 391 -37.36 -17.10 23.98
CA VAL A 391 -38.03 -17.60 22.76
C VAL A 391 -36.95 -18.23 21.87
N THR A 392 -37.16 -19.50 21.55
CA THR A 392 -36.27 -20.19 20.59
C THR A 392 -36.62 -19.78 19.15
N ALA A 393 -35.62 -19.80 18.25
CA ALA A 393 -35.76 -19.31 16.88
C ALA A 393 -36.89 -20.00 16.05
N ASP A 394 -37.32 -21.20 16.47
CA ASP A 394 -38.41 -21.97 15.81
C ASP A 394 -39.81 -21.40 16.09
N GLU A 395 -40.02 -20.75 17.22
CA GLU A 395 -41.34 -20.20 17.59
C GLU A 395 -41.65 -18.87 16.84
N THR A 396 -40.64 -18.16 16.39
CA THR A 396 -40.83 -16.89 15.64
C THR A 396 -41.36 -17.14 14.22
N LYS A 397 -41.05 -18.30 13.61
CA LYS A 397 -41.59 -18.70 12.31
C LYS A 397 -43.07 -19.10 12.38
N ALA A 398 -43.51 -19.67 13.50
CA ALA A 398 -44.90 -20.02 13.72
C ALA A 398 -45.81 -18.80 13.98
N ALA A 399 -45.31 -17.79 14.68
CA ALA A 399 -46.07 -16.57 14.98
C ALA A 399 -46.22 -15.64 13.76
N SER A 400 -45.22 -15.57 12.85
CA SER A 400 -45.31 -14.78 11.62
C SER A 400 -46.15 -15.44 10.51
N GLY A 401 -46.36 -16.75 10.59
CA GLY A 401 -47.23 -17.50 9.67
C GLY A 401 -48.70 -17.27 9.92
N ASN A 402 -49.08 -16.99 11.17
CA ASN A 402 -50.52 -16.83 11.54
C ASN A 402 -51.02 -15.38 11.39
N ALA A 403 -50.15 -14.40 11.24
CA ALA A 403 -50.51 -12.99 11.04
C ALA A 403 -50.79 -12.61 9.55
N LYS A 404 -50.59 -13.55 8.60
CA LYS A 404 -50.88 -13.37 7.18
C LYS A 404 -52.16 -14.11 6.69
N ALA A 405 -52.90 -14.69 7.64
CA ALA A 405 -54.12 -15.45 7.33
C ALA A 405 -55.38 -14.91 8.05
N GLN A 406 -55.42 -13.59 8.33
CA GLN A 406 -56.66 -12.90 8.70
C GLN A 406 -56.80 -11.60 7.87
#